data_03aea3bae485ed84b32077dfb3bb3f35
#
_entry.id   03aea3bae485ed84b32077dfb3bb3f35
#
_cell.length_a   1.000
_cell.length_b   1.000
_cell.length_c   1.000
_cell.angle_alpha   90.00
_cell.angle_beta   90.00
_cell.angle_gamma   90.00
#
_symmetry.space_group_name_H-M   'P 1'
#
loop_
_entity.id
_entity.type
_entity.pdbx_description
1 polymer ?
#
loop_
_entity_poly.entity_id
_entity_poly.type
_entity_poly.pdbx_seq_one_letter_code
_entity_poly.pdbx_strand_id
1 'polypeptide(L)'
;VSRATARKAMEMLANDGLVSKKRGYGTFVISAQPNTSPQRVVRYTRKNRVDQVIAVKRMINQKVMKAPKDIAECLQLSDDCDIIRIKRVRYAGEEPFYLEINYFEQSFVPEVMEHDFSKESLRVFLSNAYQIQWSFAKQKIYSILADREMAELLHIAVGSPLLYIRRISFDKDNHPRECVCTYYRADTYHLEIELAI
;
A
#
# COMPACT_ATOMS: atom_id res chain seq x y z
N VAL A 1 28.92 -4.53 -12.91
CA VAL A 1 27.53 -4.16 -13.19
C VAL A 1 27.53 -2.87 -14.00
N SER A 2 26.73 -2.80 -15.10
CA SER A 2 26.69 -1.61 -15.94
C SER A 2 25.99 -0.45 -15.20
N ARG A 3 26.34 0.81 -15.56
CA ARG A 3 25.68 2.00 -15.02
C ARG A 3 24.16 1.98 -15.29
N ALA A 4 23.74 1.43 -16.42
CA ALA A 4 22.33 1.29 -16.79
C ALA A 4 21.60 0.31 -15.86
N THR A 5 22.20 -0.83 -15.55
CA THR A 5 21.66 -1.82 -14.61
C THR A 5 21.53 -1.25 -13.20
N ALA A 6 22.55 -0.54 -12.72
CA ALA A 6 22.53 0.11 -11.42
C ALA A 6 21.42 1.19 -11.35
N ARG A 7 21.26 2.01 -12.42
CA ARG A 7 20.20 3.01 -12.50
C ARG A 7 18.82 2.38 -12.44
N LYS A 8 18.58 1.30 -13.20
CA LYS A 8 17.31 0.58 -13.21
C LYS A 8 16.99 -0.03 -11.84
N ALA A 9 17.98 -0.61 -11.16
CA ALA A 9 17.83 -1.11 -9.80
C ALA A 9 17.45 0.00 -8.82
N MET A 10 18.10 1.17 -8.90
CA MET A 10 17.77 2.33 -8.06
C MET A 10 16.41 2.96 -8.40
N GLU A 11 15.93 2.82 -9.63
CA GLU A 11 14.57 3.20 -10.01
C GLU A 11 13.52 2.25 -9.42
N MET A 12 13.79 0.95 -9.44
CA MET A 12 12.93 -0.03 -8.80
C MET A 12 12.83 0.20 -7.28
N LEU A 13 13.96 0.42 -6.61
CA LEU A 13 13.98 0.74 -5.17
C LEU A 13 13.25 2.06 -4.85
N ALA A 14 13.31 3.05 -5.74
CA ALA A 14 12.57 4.30 -5.57
C ALA A 14 11.06 4.10 -5.77
N ASN A 15 10.65 3.27 -6.74
CA ASN A 15 9.26 2.90 -6.97
C ASN A 15 8.68 2.08 -5.79
N ASP A 16 9.53 1.30 -5.13
CA ASP A 16 9.16 0.54 -3.92
C ASP A 16 9.18 1.42 -2.65
N GLY A 17 9.56 2.70 -2.77
CA GLY A 17 9.61 3.64 -1.67
C GLY A 17 10.76 3.40 -0.68
N LEU A 18 11.76 2.62 -1.07
CA LEU A 18 12.92 2.29 -0.23
C LEU A 18 14.02 3.35 -0.30
N VAL A 19 14.07 4.11 -1.40
CA VAL A 19 15.02 5.20 -1.57
C VAL A 19 14.36 6.44 -2.17
N SER A 20 14.87 7.63 -1.83
CA SER A 20 14.48 8.90 -2.45
C SER A 20 15.63 9.46 -3.27
N LYS A 21 15.30 10.04 -4.44
CA LYS A 21 16.26 10.73 -5.31
C LYS A 21 16.12 12.24 -5.12
N LYS A 22 17.20 12.92 -4.75
CA LYS A 22 17.26 14.40 -4.75
C LYS A 22 18.21 14.84 -5.85
N ARG A 23 17.69 15.61 -6.83
CA ARG A 23 18.49 16.13 -7.95
C ARG A 23 19.65 16.98 -7.42
N GLY A 24 20.88 16.65 -7.79
CA GLY A 24 22.10 17.32 -7.33
C GLY A 24 22.66 16.81 -6.00
N TYR A 25 21.91 16.03 -5.22
CA TYR A 25 22.33 15.56 -3.89
C TYR A 25 22.52 14.04 -3.81
N GLY A 26 21.95 13.27 -4.74
CA GLY A 26 22.11 11.81 -4.78
C GLY A 26 20.84 11.04 -4.45
N THR A 27 21.02 9.73 -4.18
CA THR A 27 19.96 8.82 -3.76
C THR A 27 20.17 8.45 -2.31
N PHE A 28 19.12 8.63 -1.50
CA PHE A 28 19.14 8.37 -0.07
C PHE A 28 18.20 7.22 0.26
N VAL A 29 18.61 6.34 1.13
CA VAL A 29 17.70 5.34 1.72
C VAL A 29 16.66 6.12 2.53
N ILE A 30 15.37 5.83 2.31
CA ILE A 30 14.31 6.38 3.13
C ILE A 30 14.38 5.63 4.46
N SER A 31 15.27 6.10 5.33
CA SER A 31 15.32 5.65 6.71
C SER A 31 14.05 6.19 7.40
N ALA A 32 13.24 5.30 7.97
CA ALA A 32 12.36 5.73 9.02
C ALA A 32 13.24 6.47 10.06
N GLN A 33 12.93 7.74 10.35
CA GLN A 33 13.67 8.51 11.32
C GLN A 33 13.81 7.70 12.62
N PRO A 34 14.95 7.73 13.29
CA PRO A 34 15.11 7.06 14.57
C PRO A 34 14.27 7.79 15.63
N ASN A 35 13.01 7.40 15.74
CA ASN A 35 12.33 7.60 16.99
C ASN A 35 12.96 6.61 18.00
N THR A 36 13.34 7.10 19.14
CA THR A 36 13.98 6.42 20.29
C THR A 36 13.10 5.34 20.96
N SER A 37 12.24 4.69 20.21
CA SER A 37 11.55 3.45 20.59
C SER A 37 12.28 2.28 19.93
N PRO A 38 12.35 1.09 20.57
CA PRO A 38 13.01 -0.06 19.97
C PRO A 38 12.50 -0.29 18.55
N GLN A 39 13.41 -0.23 17.59
CA GLN A 39 13.08 -0.29 16.17
C GLN A 39 12.43 -1.64 15.88
N ARG A 40 11.11 -1.64 15.69
CA ARG A 40 10.38 -2.78 15.15
C ARG A 40 10.62 -2.83 13.65
N VAL A 41 11.44 -3.72 13.20
CA VAL A 41 11.54 -4.03 11.77
C VAL A 41 10.40 -4.97 11.43
N VAL A 42 9.39 -4.47 10.74
CA VAL A 42 8.29 -5.29 10.24
C VAL A 42 8.63 -5.69 8.81
N ARG A 43 8.84 -6.97 8.58
CA ARG A 43 9.06 -7.54 7.25
C ARG A 43 7.82 -8.30 6.81
N TYR A 44 7.33 -7.97 5.63
CA TYR A 44 6.28 -8.74 4.97
C TYR A 44 6.96 -9.79 4.10
N THR A 45 7.00 -11.03 4.55
CA THR A 45 7.69 -12.12 3.85
C THR A 45 6.70 -13.04 3.16
N ARG A 46 7.01 -13.39 1.92
CA ARG A 46 6.32 -14.42 1.16
C ARG A 46 6.86 -15.79 1.56
N LYS A 47 5.98 -16.77 1.81
CA LYS A 47 6.34 -18.13 2.25
C LYS A 47 7.31 -18.87 1.30
N ASN A 48 7.25 -18.55 0.00
CA ASN A 48 8.18 -19.04 -1.00
C ASN A 48 8.82 -17.83 -1.69
N ARG A 49 10.08 -17.56 -1.42
CA ARG A 49 10.90 -16.64 -2.20
C ARG A 49 11.03 -17.19 -3.62
N VAL A 50 10.17 -16.76 -4.51
CA VAL A 50 10.47 -16.82 -5.93
C VAL A 50 11.18 -15.52 -6.24
N ASP A 51 12.49 -15.58 -6.35
CA ASP A 51 13.31 -14.44 -6.73
C ASP A 51 12.80 -13.88 -8.06
N GLN A 52 12.53 -12.57 -8.11
CA GLN A 52 12.32 -11.78 -9.31
C GLN A 52 10.99 -11.92 -10.07
N VAL A 53 9.89 -12.24 -9.44
CA VAL A 53 8.59 -12.10 -10.12
C VAL A 53 8.16 -10.63 -10.11
N ILE A 54 8.10 -10.02 -11.29
CA ILE A 54 7.54 -8.68 -11.47
C ILE A 54 6.10 -8.70 -10.95
N ALA A 55 5.85 -7.98 -9.87
CA ALA A 55 4.51 -7.88 -9.31
C ALA A 55 3.61 -7.09 -10.27
N VAL A 56 2.70 -7.78 -10.94
CA VAL A 56 1.70 -7.14 -11.80
C VAL A 56 0.56 -6.62 -10.95
N LYS A 57 0.11 -5.41 -11.23
CA LYS A 57 -1.07 -4.80 -10.61
C LYS A 57 -2.23 -4.89 -11.59
N ARG A 58 -3.36 -5.41 -11.17
CA ARG A 58 -4.60 -5.36 -11.93
C ARG A 58 -5.58 -4.42 -11.24
N MET A 59 -6.00 -3.37 -11.95
CA MET A 59 -7.08 -2.51 -11.52
C MET A 59 -8.39 -3.28 -11.57
N ILE A 60 -9.12 -3.35 -10.47
CA ILE A 60 -10.45 -3.96 -10.41
C ILE A 60 -11.51 -2.88 -10.63
N ASN A 61 -11.46 -1.83 -9.85
CA ASN A 61 -12.27 -0.63 -10.06
C ASN A 61 -11.71 0.57 -9.32
N GLN A 62 -12.16 1.73 -9.78
CA GLN A 62 -11.91 3.04 -9.19
C GLN A 62 -13.19 3.82 -9.25
N LYS A 63 -13.63 4.38 -8.12
CA LYS A 63 -14.89 5.11 -8.04
C LYS A 63 -14.95 6.10 -6.91
N VAL A 64 -15.78 7.13 -7.09
CA VAL A 64 -16.25 8.00 -6.02
C VAL A 64 -17.44 7.34 -5.32
N MET A 65 -17.52 7.45 -4.01
CA MET A 65 -18.63 6.93 -3.20
C MET A 65 -18.69 7.64 -1.85
N LYS A 66 -19.83 7.53 -1.17
CA LYS A 66 -19.94 7.98 0.23
C LYS A 66 -19.05 7.11 1.12
N ALA A 67 -18.40 7.74 2.08
CA ALA A 67 -17.51 7.06 3.00
C ALA A 67 -18.29 6.07 3.88
N PRO A 68 -17.94 4.76 3.90
CA PRO A 68 -18.39 3.88 4.94
C PRO A 68 -17.98 4.42 6.31
N LYS A 69 -18.81 4.23 7.33
CA LYS A 69 -18.61 4.79 8.67
C LYS A 69 -17.21 4.51 9.24
N ASP A 70 -16.73 3.29 9.10
CA ASP A 70 -15.41 2.87 9.59
C ASP A 70 -14.25 3.52 8.81
N ILE A 71 -14.46 3.88 7.53
CA ILE A 71 -13.48 4.61 6.71
C ILE A 71 -13.53 6.10 7.04
N ALA A 72 -14.72 6.68 7.22
CA ALA A 72 -14.88 8.06 7.66
C ALA A 72 -14.18 8.29 9.00
N GLU A 73 -14.37 7.39 9.97
CA GLU A 73 -13.68 7.41 11.27
C GLU A 73 -12.14 7.32 11.09
N CYS A 74 -11.65 6.45 10.21
CA CYS A 74 -10.21 6.30 9.96
C CYS A 74 -9.58 7.55 9.35
N LEU A 75 -10.30 8.23 8.45
CA LEU A 75 -9.83 9.43 7.76
C LEU A 75 -10.26 10.73 8.47
N GLN A 76 -10.96 10.63 9.60
CA GLN A 76 -11.50 11.78 10.37
C GLN A 76 -12.38 12.69 9.51
N LEU A 77 -13.21 12.08 8.66
CA LEU A 77 -14.14 12.76 7.78
C LEU A 77 -15.52 12.89 8.44
N SER A 78 -16.27 13.89 8.02
CA SER A 78 -17.69 14.02 8.38
C SER A 78 -18.53 12.89 7.77
N ASP A 79 -19.69 12.63 8.36
CA ASP A 79 -20.68 11.75 7.76
C ASP A 79 -21.06 12.28 6.37
N ASP A 80 -21.34 11.37 5.44
CA ASP A 80 -21.68 11.67 4.03
C ASP A 80 -20.56 12.31 3.18
N CYS A 81 -19.32 12.33 3.64
CA CYS A 81 -18.20 12.79 2.85
C CYS A 81 -17.97 11.88 1.63
N ASP A 82 -17.66 12.48 0.48
CA ASP A 82 -17.28 11.73 -0.71
C ASP A 82 -15.82 11.31 -0.65
N ILE A 83 -15.59 10.04 -0.94
CA ILE A 83 -14.27 9.42 -0.99
C ILE A 83 -14.01 8.79 -2.35
N ILE A 84 -12.72 8.70 -2.71
CA ILE A 84 -12.26 7.86 -3.82
C ILE A 84 -11.83 6.52 -3.25
N ARG A 85 -12.36 5.44 -3.84
CA ARG A 85 -11.95 4.07 -3.57
C ARG A 85 -11.24 3.49 -4.79
N ILE A 86 -10.01 2.99 -4.59
CA ILE A 86 -9.22 2.29 -5.61
C ILE A 86 -9.05 0.84 -5.16
N LYS A 87 -9.58 -0.12 -5.91
CA LYS A 87 -9.47 -1.56 -5.63
C LYS A 87 -8.56 -2.20 -6.67
N ARG A 88 -7.50 -2.88 -6.20
CA ARG A 88 -6.49 -3.54 -7.04
C ARG A 88 -6.13 -4.91 -6.51
N VAL A 89 -5.83 -5.85 -7.40
CA VAL A 89 -5.18 -7.13 -7.04
C VAL A 89 -3.73 -7.10 -7.49
N ARG A 90 -2.86 -7.57 -6.64
CA ARG A 90 -1.45 -7.78 -6.94
C ARG A 90 -1.19 -9.24 -7.24
N TYR A 91 -0.47 -9.47 -8.31
CA TYR A 91 -0.10 -10.80 -8.79
C TYR A 91 1.40 -11.01 -8.64
N ALA A 92 1.76 -12.26 -8.39
CA ALA A 92 3.12 -12.73 -8.46
C ALA A 92 3.18 -13.81 -9.55
N GLY A 93 3.57 -13.41 -10.76
CA GLY A 93 3.31 -14.18 -11.95
C GLY A 93 1.81 -14.19 -12.26
N GLU A 94 1.22 -15.38 -12.42
CA GLU A 94 -0.21 -15.54 -12.68
C GLU A 94 -1.05 -15.69 -11.41
N GLU A 95 -0.41 -15.85 -10.25
CA GLU A 95 -1.09 -16.08 -8.98
C GLU A 95 -1.43 -14.77 -8.27
N PRO A 96 -2.70 -14.51 -7.91
CA PRO A 96 -3.08 -13.40 -7.07
C PRO A 96 -2.52 -13.60 -5.68
N PHE A 97 -1.97 -12.54 -5.14
CA PHE A 97 -1.16 -12.58 -3.92
C PHE A 97 -1.76 -11.73 -2.81
N TYR A 98 -2.33 -10.56 -3.13
CA TYR A 98 -3.20 -9.82 -2.22
C TYR A 98 -4.16 -8.88 -2.96
N LEU A 99 -5.27 -8.59 -2.30
CA LEU A 99 -6.22 -7.53 -2.66
C LEU A 99 -5.88 -6.28 -1.85
N GLU A 100 -5.80 -5.13 -2.52
CA GLU A 100 -5.54 -3.83 -1.89
C GLU A 100 -6.66 -2.85 -2.23
N ILE A 101 -7.19 -2.18 -1.21
CA ILE A 101 -8.20 -1.13 -1.36
C ILE A 101 -7.68 0.13 -0.69
N ASN A 102 -7.48 1.18 -1.49
CA ASN A 102 -7.09 2.50 -1.00
C ASN A 102 -8.32 3.40 -0.94
N TYR A 103 -8.40 4.22 0.11
CA TYR A 103 -9.43 5.21 0.32
C TYR A 103 -8.81 6.57 0.59
N PHE A 104 -9.36 7.60 -0.05
CA PHE A 104 -8.95 9.00 0.06
C PHE A 104 -10.18 9.90 0.13
N GLU A 105 -10.08 11.02 0.80
CA GLU A 105 -11.05 12.10 0.64
C GLU A 105 -11.02 12.60 -0.79
N GLN A 106 -12.18 12.70 -1.47
CA GLN A 106 -12.25 13.08 -2.88
C GLN A 106 -11.73 14.50 -3.11
N SER A 107 -12.09 15.44 -2.25
CA SER A 107 -11.68 16.84 -2.37
C SER A 107 -10.18 17.05 -2.27
N PHE A 108 -9.49 16.12 -1.60
CA PHE A 108 -8.05 16.17 -1.40
C PHE A 108 -7.25 15.68 -2.61
N VAL A 109 -7.76 14.70 -3.36
CA VAL A 109 -7.03 14.05 -4.48
C VAL A 109 -7.92 13.85 -5.72
N PRO A 110 -8.60 14.89 -6.25
CA PRO A 110 -9.60 14.74 -7.31
C PRO A 110 -9.03 14.13 -8.59
N GLU A 111 -7.81 14.46 -8.99
CA GLU A 111 -7.17 14.00 -10.23
C GLU A 111 -6.83 12.51 -10.23
N VAL A 112 -6.84 11.85 -9.05
CA VAL A 112 -6.62 10.42 -8.93
C VAL A 112 -7.56 9.62 -9.84
N MET A 113 -8.77 10.13 -10.09
CA MET A 113 -9.77 9.46 -10.93
C MET A 113 -9.39 9.41 -12.43
N GLU A 114 -8.44 10.22 -12.87
CA GLU A 114 -8.00 10.32 -14.27
C GLU A 114 -6.82 9.38 -14.59
N HIS A 115 -6.29 8.67 -13.58
CA HIS A 115 -5.06 7.87 -13.67
C HIS A 115 -5.30 6.37 -13.58
N ASP A 116 -4.51 5.60 -14.35
CA ASP A 116 -4.49 4.14 -14.31
C ASP A 116 -3.33 3.61 -13.44
N PHE A 117 -3.62 3.33 -12.17
CA PHE A 117 -2.65 2.82 -11.22
C PHE A 117 -2.33 1.32 -11.38
N SER A 118 -2.76 0.68 -12.45
CA SER A 118 -2.20 -0.61 -12.86
C SER A 118 -0.77 -0.44 -13.42
N LYS A 119 -0.49 0.70 -14.06
CA LYS A 119 0.77 1.00 -14.76
C LYS A 119 1.71 1.88 -13.95
N GLU A 120 1.18 2.79 -13.16
CA GLU A 120 1.96 3.74 -12.39
C GLU A 120 1.85 3.51 -10.87
N SER A 121 2.75 4.12 -10.10
CA SER A 121 2.73 4.05 -8.64
C SER A 121 1.81 5.12 -8.07
N LEU A 122 0.69 4.70 -7.46
CA LEU A 122 -0.21 5.60 -6.74
C LEU A 122 0.53 6.48 -5.72
N ARG A 123 1.45 5.90 -4.95
CA ARG A 123 2.18 6.65 -3.91
C ARG A 123 3.14 7.70 -4.50
N VAL A 124 3.79 7.39 -5.62
CA VAL A 124 4.64 8.35 -6.34
C VAL A 124 3.78 9.46 -6.93
N PHE A 125 2.66 9.11 -7.55
CA PHE A 125 1.70 10.09 -8.06
C PHE A 125 1.24 11.04 -6.95
N LEU A 126 0.74 10.53 -5.83
CA LEU A 126 0.29 11.33 -4.69
C LEU A 126 1.37 12.27 -4.16
N SER A 127 2.61 11.79 -4.06
CA SER A 127 3.73 12.62 -3.60
C SER A 127 4.09 13.72 -4.59
N ASN A 128 3.98 13.47 -5.89
CA ASN A 128 4.34 14.43 -6.93
C ASN A 128 3.22 15.44 -7.24
N ALA A 129 1.99 14.96 -7.42
CA ALA A 129 0.85 15.81 -7.78
C ALA A 129 0.37 16.68 -6.61
N TYR A 130 0.31 16.10 -5.41
CA TYR A 130 -0.23 16.77 -4.23
C TYR A 130 0.84 17.15 -3.20
N GLN A 131 2.13 16.89 -3.50
CA GLN A 131 3.27 17.20 -2.63
C GLN A 131 3.10 16.67 -1.19
N ILE A 132 2.43 15.53 -1.05
CA ILE A 132 2.15 14.94 0.26
C ILE A 132 3.48 14.52 0.90
N GLN A 133 3.78 15.12 2.05
CA GLN A 133 4.90 14.74 2.90
C GLN A 133 4.41 13.73 3.94
N TRP A 134 4.60 12.46 3.64
CA TRP A 134 4.24 11.38 4.55
C TRP A 134 5.12 11.40 5.80
N SER A 135 4.51 11.31 6.98
CA SER A 135 5.20 11.36 8.26
C SER A 135 5.25 9.98 8.93
N PHE A 136 4.12 9.43 9.29
CA PHE A 136 4.03 8.11 9.93
C PHE A 136 2.75 7.38 9.48
N ALA A 137 2.63 6.12 9.89
CA ALA A 137 1.41 5.35 9.68
C ALA A 137 1.04 4.57 10.94
N LYS A 138 -0.27 4.45 11.19
CA LYS A 138 -0.83 3.50 12.18
C LYS A 138 -1.34 2.28 11.44
N GLN A 139 -1.06 1.10 11.98
CA GLN A 139 -1.43 -0.15 11.35
C GLN A 139 -2.09 -1.09 12.35
N LYS A 140 -3.22 -1.68 11.96
CA LYS A 140 -3.91 -2.73 12.71
C LYS A 140 -3.96 -3.98 11.85
N ILE A 141 -3.74 -5.14 12.48
CA ILE A 141 -3.64 -6.44 11.82
C ILE A 141 -4.70 -7.35 12.41
N TYR A 142 -5.45 -8.02 11.55
CA TYR A 142 -6.55 -8.90 11.92
C TYR A 142 -6.47 -10.21 11.12
N SER A 143 -7.10 -11.26 11.63
CA SER A 143 -7.45 -12.45 10.87
C SER A 143 -8.93 -12.38 10.51
N ILE A 144 -9.25 -12.61 9.24
CA ILE A 144 -10.63 -12.65 8.74
C ILE A 144 -10.80 -13.83 7.79
N LEU A 145 -12.04 -14.14 7.45
CA LEU A 145 -12.36 -15.13 6.44
C LEU A 145 -12.70 -14.44 5.11
N ALA A 146 -12.31 -15.04 4.00
CA ALA A 146 -12.62 -14.54 2.67
C ALA A 146 -14.13 -14.66 2.40
N ASP A 147 -14.75 -13.55 2.04
CA ASP A 147 -16.07 -13.54 1.44
C ASP A 147 -16.04 -14.03 -0.02
N ARG A 148 -17.19 -14.05 -0.68
CA ARG A 148 -17.29 -14.52 -2.08
C ARG A 148 -16.47 -13.65 -3.03
N GLU A 149 -16.54 -12.32 -2.93
CA GLU A 149 -15.79 -11.41 -3.81
C GLU A 149 -14.27 -11.56 -3.61
N MET A 150 -13.81 -11.61 -2.36
CA MET A 150 -12.40 -11.82 -2.03
C MET A 150 -11.90 -13.18 -2.53
N ALA A 151 -12.71 -14.23 -2.39
CA ALA A 151 -12.39 -15.56 -2.83
C ALA A 151 -12.20 -15.64 -4.36
N GLU A 152 -13.10 -15.03 -5.12
CA GLU A 152 -13.01 -14.93 -6.58
C GLU A 152 -11.77 -14.14 -7.01
N LEU A 153 -11.52 -12.95 -6.41
CA LEU A 153 -10.39 -12.10 -6.76
C LEU A 153 -9.03 -12.68 -6.40
N LEU A 154 -8.96 -13.49 -5.35
CA LEU A 154 -7.74 -14.10 -4.84
C LEU A 154 -7.55 -15.56 -5.26
N HIS A 155 -8.48 -16.13 -6.05
CA HIS A 155 -8.48 -17.53 -6.50
C HIS A 155 -8.35 -18.54 -5.33
N ILE A 156 -9.15 -18.34 -4.29
CA ILE A 156 -9.21 -19.18 -3.08
C ILE A 156 -10.65 -19.62 -2.79
N ALA A 157 -10.84 -20.56 -1.89
CA ALA A 157 -12.18 -20.94 -1.45
C ALA A 157 -12.80 -19.85 -0.56
N VAL A 158 -14.14 -19.71 -0.62
CA VAL A 158 -14.89 -18.90 0.35
C VAL A 158 -14.63 -19.44 1.75
N GLY A 159 -14.40 -18.54 2.71
CA GLY A 159 -14.05 -18.91 4.07
C GLY A 159 -12.55 -19.23 4.28
N SER A 160 -11.71 -19.11 3.25
CA SER A 160 -10.25 -19.19 3.43
C SER A 160 -9.72 -18.09 4.36
N PRO A 161 -8.74 -18.37 5.22
CA PRO A 161 -8.19 -17.36 6.12
C PRO A 161 -7.38 -16.33 5.36
N LEU A 162 -7.57 -15.04 5.73
CA LEU A 162 -6.83 -13.91 5.23
C LEU A 162 -6.17 -13.16 6.39
N LEU A 163 -4.95 -12.67 6.15
CA LEU A 163 -4.34 -11.67 7.00
C LEU A 163 -4.80 -10.29 6.50
N TYR A 164 -5.66 -9.63 7.26
CA TYR A 164 -6.15 -8.30 6.95
C TYR A 164 -5.35 -7.24 7.67
N ILE A 165 -4.81 -6.29 6.90
CA ILE A 165 -4.04 -5.18 7.43
C ILE A 165 -4.74 -3.87 7.04
N ARG A 166 -5.14 -3.09 8.05
CA ARG A 166 -5.63 -1.72 7.86
C ARG A 166 -4.54 -0.73 8.25
N ARG A 167 -4.09 0.08 7.31
CA ARG A 167 -3.08 1.12 7.52
C ARG A 167 -3.69 2.50 7.27
N ILE A 168 -3.47 3.43 8.19
CA ILE A 168 -3.80 4.84 8.06
C ILE A 168 -2.48 5.60 7.96
N SER A 169 -2.26 6.30 6.84
CA SER A 169 -1.05 7.11 6.61
C SER A 169 -1.33 8.57 6.88
N PHE A 170 -0.44 9.21 7.62
CA PHE A 170 -0.54 10.60 8.05
C PHE A 170 0.49 11.47 7.35
N ASP A 171 0.11 12.72 7.05
CA ASP A 171 1.02 13.74 6.56
C ASP A 171 1.84 14.37 7.70
N LYS A 172 2.71 15.33 7.36
CA LYS A 172 3.55 16.07 8.31
C LYS A 172 2.74 16.88 9.33
N ASP A 173 1.53 17.28 8.97
CA ASP A 173 0.61 18.07 9.81
C ASP A 173 -0.32 17.19 10.64
N ASN A 174 -0.03 15.88 10.67
CA ASN A 174 -0.76 14.86 11.43
C ASN A 174 -2.20 14.63 10.95
N HIS A 175 -2.53 14.94 9.70
CA HIS A 175 -3.82 14.61 9.10
C HIS A 175 -3.78 13.22 8.46
N PRO A 176 -4.80 12.39 8.67
CA PRO A 176 -4.93 11.11 7.98
C PRO A 176 -5.30 11.36 6.52
N ARG A 177 -4.43 10.97 5.59
CA ARG A 177 -4.60 11.23 4.15
C ARG A 177 -4.95 9.99 3.35
N GLU A 178 -4.67 8.83 3.87
CA GLU A 178 -4.90 7.56 3.19
C GLU A 178 -5.29 6.49 4.20
N CYS A 179 -6.34 5.73 3.88
CA CYS A 179 -6.66 4.47 4.54
C CYS A 179 -6.48 3.32 3.54
N VAL A 180 -5.60 2.37 3.86
CA VAL A 180 -5.34 1.20 3.00
C VAL A 180 -5.79 -0.05 3.72
N CYS A 181 -6.66 -0.82 3.06
CA CYS A 181 -7.09 -2.14 3.48
C CYS A 181 -6.42 -3.18 2.57
N THR A 182 -5.54 -4.01 3.12
CA THR A 182 -4.83 -5.05 2.37
C THR A 182 -5.21 -6.42 2.92
N TYR A 183 -5.57 -7.34 2.02
CA TYR A 183 -6.03 -8.68 2.31
C TYR A 183 -5.05 -9.68 1.69
N TYR A 184 -4.19 -10.25 2.52
CA TYR A 184 -3.18 -11.23 2.09
C TYR A 184 -3.71 -12.64 2.27
N ARG A 185 -3.43 -13.50 1.31
CA ARG A 185 -3.67 -14.94 1.44
C ARG A 185 -2.77 -15.51 2.54
N ALA A 186 -3.36 -16.07 3.60
CA ALA A 186 -2.60 -16.59 4.75
C ALA A 186 -1.85 -17.90 4.43
N ASP A 187 -2.22 -18.60 3.34
CA ASP A 187 -1.50 -19.79 2.86
C ASP A 187 -0.14 -19.45 2.23
N THR A 188 -0.01 -18.23 1.66
CA THR A 188 1.20 -17.79 0.94
C THR A 188 1.95 -16.66 1.63
N TYR A 189 1.39 -16.08 2.69
CA TYR A 189 1.90 -14.87 3.32
C TYR A 189 1.91 -14.97 4.84
N HIS A 190 2.95 -14.44 5.46
CA HIS A 190 3.04 -14.25 6.92
C HIS A 190 3.69 -12.91 7.25
N LEU A 191 3.41 -12.43 8.46
CA LEU A 191 4.05 -11.24 9.02
C LEU A 191 5.19 -11.68 9.92
N GLU A 192 6.41 -11.21 9.65
CA GLU A 192 7.58 -11.39 10.51
C GLU A 192 7.90 -10.08 11.21
N ILE A 193 8.06 -10.12 12.51
CA ILE A 193 8.41 -8.97 13.36
C ILE A 193 9.66 -9.30 14.14
N GLU A 194 10.73 -8.55 13.91
CA GLU A 194 11.96 -8.64 14.67
C GLU A 194 11.89 -7.63 15.83
N LEU A 195 12.05 -8.10 17.05
CA LEU A 195 12.04 -7.30 18.25
C LEU A 195 13.43 -7.33 18.90
N ALA A 196 14.02 -6.15 19.14
CA ALA A 196 15.17 -6.07 20.02
C ALA A 196 14.71 -6.27 21.48
N ILE A 197 15.42 -7.10 22.24
CA ILE A 197 15.16 -7.42 23.65
C ILE A 197 16.24 -6.77 24.48
#